data_5bcf6beb794d6271ce27131da3aa01a2
#
_entry.id   5bcf6beb794d6271ce27131da3aa01a2
#
_cell.length_a   1.000
_cell.length_b   1.000
_cell.length_c   1.000
_cell.angle_alpha   90.00
_cell.angle_beta   90.00
_cell.angle_gamma   90.00
#
_symmetry.space_group_name_H-M   'P 1'
#
loop_
_entity.id
_entity.type
_entity.pdbx_description
1 polymer ?
#
loop_
_entity_poly.entity_id
_entity_poly.type
_entity_poly.pdbx_seq_one_letter_code
_entity_poly.pdbx_strand_id
1 'polypeptide(L)'
;MAENIKEALSYAVELAEHESKIIKSGTGREYYDKNRYSLQELQPRNYAPALNLRTLRSLVDYLKSDNDAINSKRVLVVVESPQEVSVYDQVDFDYGQRNQLVCVQAAVPRIPFDSWHDQEEFNIMLQSMFIDDADRSIVLDFASHLKIEKGAEVQDNGVSQVATVRDGVASLAQAKTPNPVTLRPYRTFNEVEQPASQFIFRINKMANLALFEADGGKWQLEAIGNIARYLAKELVDNNKITILA
;
A
#
# COMPACT_ATOMS: atom_id res chain seq x y z
N MET A 1 -43.37 -20.70 59.18
CA MET A 1 -43.58 -20.38 57.71
C MET A 1 -43.21 -18.93 57.40
N ALA A 2 -43.58 -17.93 58.14
CA ALA A 2 -43.24 -16.52 57.88
C ALA A 2 -41.73 -16.20 57.95
N GLU A 3 -41.02 -16.84 58.87
CA GLU A 3 -39.57 -16.64 59.08
C GLU A 3 -38.73 -17.16 57.90
N ASN A 4 -39.08 -18.33 57.36
CA ASN A 4 -38.40 -18.88 56.19
C ASN A 4 -38.61 -18.04 54.91
N ILE A 5 -39.76 -17.35 54.79
CA ILE A 5 -40.02 -16.45 53.67
C ILE A 5 -39.19 -15.17 53.80
N LYS A 6 -39.02 -14.67 55.00
CA LYS A 6 -38.21 -13.49 55.29
C LYS A 6 -36.73 -13.74 55.02
N GLU A 7 -36.20 -14.89 55.45
CA GLU A 7 -34.82 -15.32 55.15
C GLU A 7 -34.60 -15.54 53.63
N ALA A 8 -35.56 -16.19 52.96
CA ALA A 8 -35.48 -16.38 51.53
C ALA A 8 -35.54 -15.06 50.77
N LEU A 9 -36.39 -14.12 51.24
CA LEU A 9 -36.44 -12.77 50.65
C LEU A 9 -35.17 -11.97 50.94
N SER A 10 -34.60 -12.04 52.16
CA SER A 10 -33.33 -11.39 52.47
C SER A 10 -32.22 -11.96 51.66
N TYR A 11 -32.16 -13.27 51.47
CA TYR A 11 -31.16 -13.92 50.62
C TYR A 11 -31.35 -13.59 49.14
N ALA A 12 -32.58 -13.45 48.66
CA ALA A 12 -32.86 -13.00 47.29
C ALA A 12 -32.50 -11.53 47.08
N VAL A 13 -32.71 -10.67 48.09
CA VAL A 13 -32.27 -9.27 48.08
C VAL A 13 -30.75 -9.16 48.13
N GLU A 14 -30.07 -9.92 49.01
CA GLU A 14 -28.60 -10.01 49.04
C GLU A 14 -28.02 -10.52 47.73
N LEU A 15 -28.67 -11.47 47.08
CA LEU A 15 -28.28 -11.94 45.75
C LEU A 15 -28.55 -10.90 44.65
N ALA A 16 -29.59 -10.09 44.79
CA ALA A 16 -29.92 -9.02 43.85
C ALA A 16 -29.11 -7.74 44.09
N GLU A 17 -28.80 -7.46 45.36
CA GLU A 17 -27.93 -6.41 45.85
C GLU A 17 -26.44 -6.81 45.88
N HIS A 18 -26.04 -7.87 45.15
CA HIS A 18 -24.64 -8.02 44.86
C HIS A 18 -24.21 -6.76 44.13
N GLU A 19 -23.81 -5.78 44.93
CA GLU A 19 -23.08 -4.61 44.47
C GLU A 19 -22.13 -5.06 43.38
N SER A 20 -22.26 -4.46 42.22
CA SER A 20 -21.29 -4.60 41.14
C SER A 20 -19.94 -4.24 41.74
N LYS A 21 -19.23 -5.27 42.25
CA LYS A 21 -18.02 -5.08 43.00
C LYS A 21 -16.97 -4.53 42.04
N ILE A 22 -16.58 -3.29 42.25
CA ILE A 22 -15.48 -2.70 41.50
C ILE A 22 -14.21 -3.41 41.93
N ILE A 23 -13.59 -4.10 40.98
CA ILE A 23 -12.34 -4.82 41.19
C ILE A 23 -11.22 -3.95 40.60
N LYS A 24 -10.22 -3.63 41.41
CA LYS A 24 -9.02 -2.92 40.97
C LYS A 24 -7.92 -3.92 40.65
N SER A 25 -7.40 -3.84 39.43
CA SER A 25 -6.21 -4.61 39.01
C SER A 25 -4.94 -4.05 39.64
N GLY A 26 -3.87 -4.84 39.65
CA GLY A 26 -2.53 -4.38 40.07
C GLY A 26 -1.97 -3.20 39.25
N THR A 27 -2.53 -2.95 38.08
CA THR A 27 -2.22 -1.81 37.20
C THR A 27 -3.10 -0.59 37.45
N GLY A 28 -4.00 -0.64 38.43
CA GLY A 28 -4.91 0.47 38.82
C GLY A 28 -6.18 0.56 37.96
N ARG A 29 -6.42 -0.37 37.03
CA ARG A 29 -7.65 -0.41 36.24
C ARG A 29 -8.83 -0.88 37.10
N GLU A 30 -9.99 -0.30 36.85
CA GLU A 30 -11.24 -0.63 37.53
C GLU A 30 -12.15 -1.42 36.60
N TYR A 31 -12.64 -2.52 37.09
CA TYR A 31 -13.56 -3.41 36.40
C TYR A 31 -14.82 -3.61 37.24
N TYR A 32 -15.96 -3.83 36.59
CA TYR A 32 -17.17 -4.30 37.21
C TYR A 32 -17.58 -5.64 36.61
N ASP A 33 -18.19 -6.50 37.44
CA ASP A 33 -18.70 -7.78 37.00
C ASP A 33 -20.18 -7.64 36.62
N LYS A 34 -20.47 -7.66 35.31
CA LYS A 34 -21.81 -7.51 34.80
C LYS A 34 -22.73 -8.71 35.06
N ASN A 35 -22.18 -9.92 35.13
CA ASN A 35 -22.94 -11.18 35.17
C ASN A 35 -22.20 -12.30 35.91
N ARG A 36 -21.51 -12.04 37.04
CA ARG A 36 -20.66 -13.01 37.77
C ARG A 36 -19.45 -13.58 37.05
N TYR A 37 -19.39 -13.50 35.74
CA TYR A 37 -18.33 -14.12 34.91
C TYR A 37 -17.79 -13.21 33.82
N SER A 38 -18.24 -11.94 33.75
CA SER A 38 -17.85 -11.02 32.67
C SER A 38 -17.36 -9.70 33.28
N LEU A 39 -16.04 -9.63 33.51
CA LEU A 39 -15.39 -8.39 33.93
C LEU A 39 -15.39 -7.39 32.78
N GLN A 40 -15.93 -6.22 33.00
CA GLN A 40 -15.91 -5.13 32.05
C GLN A 40 -15.15 -3.94 32.64
N GLU A 41 -14.19 -3.41 31.88
CA GLU A 41 -13.42 -2.22 32.29
C GLU A 41 -14.35 -1.00 32.34
N LEU A 42 -14.30 -0.25 33.48
CA LEU A 42 -15.17 0.92 33.69
C LEU A 42 -14.82 2.09 32.79
N GLN A 43 -13.55 2.28 32.51
CA GLN A 43 -13.04 3.36 31.66
C GLN A 43 -12.03 2.81 30.64
N PRO A 44 -12.50 2.11 29.60
CA PRO A 44 -11.59 1.62 28.57
C PRO A 44 -10.95 2.81 27.84
N ARG A 45 -9.65 2.71 27.54
CA ARG A 45 -9.01 3.71 26.69
C ARG A 45 -9.58 3.65 25.28
N ASN A 46 -10.07 4.78 24.82
CA ASN A 46 -10.48 4.96 23.43
C ASN A 46 -9.35 5.71 22.69
N TYR A 47 -8.83 5.10 21.65
CA TYR A 47 -7.89 5.74 20.75
C TYR A 47 -8.65 6.45 19.62
N ALA A 48 -8.16 7.60 19.20
CA ALA A 48 -8.67 8.24 17.99
C ALA A 48 -8.40 7.34 16.78
N PRO A 49 -9.29 7.29 15.78
CA PRO A 49 -9.02 6.58 14.54
C PRO A 49 -7.80 7.18 13.83
N ALA A 50 -7.05 6.34 13.11
CA ALA A 50 -5.89 6.77 12.36
C ALA A 50 -6.28 7.81 11.29
N LEU A 51 -5.42 8.82 11.10
CA LEU A 51 -5.54 9.76 9.99
C LEU A 51 -5.22 9.06 8.67
N ASN A 52 -6.07 9.22 7.67
CA ASN A 52 -5.85 8.68 6.33
C ASN A 52 -5.30 9.76 5.41
N LEU A 53 -4.04 9.65 5.02
CA LEU A 53 -3.34 10.57 4.13
C LEU A 53 -3.07 9.94 2.77
N ARG A 54 -2.71 10.75 1.77
CA ARG A 54 -2.47 10.29 0.40
C ARG A 54 -1.06 10.59 -0.12
N THR A 55 -0.30 11.39 0.59
CA THR A 55 1.03 11.86 0.16
C THR A 55 2.04 11.77 1.30
N LEU A 56 3.29 11.52 0.96
CA LEU A 56 4.38 11.55 1.93
C LEU A 56 4.60 12.97 2.47
N ARG A 57 4.33 13.98 1.65
CA ARG A 57 4.40 15.38 2.06
C ARG A 57 3.45 15.69 3.21
N SER A 58 2.17 15.25 3.10
CA SER A 58 1.19 15.43 4.18
C SER A 58 1.62 14.74 5.47
N LEU A 59 2.26 13.57 5.36
CA LEU A 59 2.83 12.86 6.51
C LEU A 59 3.93 13.68 7.18
N VAL A 60 4.88 14.20 6.39
CA VAL A 60 5.98 15.04 6.90
C VAL A 60 5.44 16.30 7.58
N ASP A 61 4.47 16.97 6.95
CA ASP A 61 3.85 18.18 7.50
C ASP A 61 3.12 17.90 8.82
N TYR A 62 2.40 16.77 8.91
CA TYR A 62 1.77 16.34 10.17
C TYR A 62 2.80 16.06 11.25
N LEU A 63 3.84 15.27 10.97
CA LEU A 63 4.87 14.91 11.95
C LEU A 63 5.70 16.11 12.45
N LYS A 64 5.77 17.18 11.67
CA LYS A 64 6.42 18.47 12.05
C LYS A 64 5.47 19.43 12.75
N SER A 65 4.16 19.17 12.75
CA SER A 65 3.16 20.06 13.34
C SER A 65 3.03 19.90 14.84
N ASP A 66 2.35 20.84 15.48
CA ASP A 66 1.99 20.77 16.90
C ASP A 66 0.65 20.02 17.12
N ASN A 67 -0.02 19.58 16.06
CA ASN A 67 -1.27 18.86 16.15
C ASN A 67 -1.08 17.57 16.95
N ASP A 68 -2.04 17.22 17.79
CA ASP A 68 -2.04 16.03 18.64
C ASP A 68 -0.77 15.89 19.51
N ALA A 69 -0.03 16.98 19.68
CA ALA A 69 1.29 17.02 20.31
C ALA A 69 2.28 15.99 19.68
N ILE A 70 2.13 15.71 18.38
CA ILE A 70 2.89 14.65 17.69
C ILE A 70 4.39 14.91 17.70
N ASN A 71 4.82 16.16 17.60
CA ASN A 71 6.22 16.58 17.65
C ASN A 71 6.91 16.27 18.99
N SER A 72 6.14 16.05 20.06
CA SER A 72 6.63 15.67 21.38
C SER A 72 6.72 14.17 21.61
N LYS A 73 6.02 13.37 20.79
CA LYS A 73 5.94 11.89 20.93
C LYS A 73 7.10 11.18 20.22
N ARG A 74 7.44 10.02 20.75
CA ARG A 74 8.29 9.06 20.03
C ARG A 74 7.40 8.15 19.21
N VAL A 75 7.62 8.10 17.90
CA VAL A 75 6.81 7.34 16.96
C VAL A 75 7.64 6.44 16.07
N LEU A 76 7.02 5.37 15.58
CA LEU A 76 7.55 4.50 14.55
C LEU A 76 6.87 4.84 13.22
N VAL A 77 7.64 5.15 12.21
CA VAL A 77 7.18 5.27 10.83
C VAL A 77 7.60 3.99 10.11
N VAL A 78 6.63 3.21 9.66
CA VAL A 78 6.87 1.92 9.02
C VAL A 78 6.46 2.00 7.57
N VAL A 79 7.38 1.69 6.66
CA VAL A 79 7.09 1.55 5.24
C VAL A 79 6.58 0.13 5.00
N GLU A 80 5.26 -0.05 5.04
CA GLU A 80 4.61 -1.36 4.96
C GLU A 80 4.71 -1.98 3.57
N SER A 81 4.67 -1.13 2.54
CA SER A 81 4.71 -1.54 1.14
C SER A 81 5.14 -0.37 0.24
N PRO A 82 5.35 -0.59 -1.07
CA PRO A 82 5.57 0.49 -2.03
C PRO A 82 4.48 1.57 -2.06
N GLN A 83 3.30 1.28 -1.54
CA GLN A 83 2.13 2.15 -1.62
C GLN A 83 1.56 2.54 -0.25
N GLU A 84 2.15 2.04 0.84
CA GLU A 84 1.61 2.27 2.18
C GLU A 84 2.71 2.56 3.20
N VAL A 85 2.47 3.62 3.98
CA VAL A 85 3.29 4.01 5.13
C VAL A 85 2.39 4.20 6.34
N SER A 86 2.73 3.58 7.45
CA SER A 86 2.00 3.67 8.70
C SER A 86 2.82 4.36 9.77
N VAL A 87 2.16 5.13 10.64
CA VAL A 87 2.77 5.71 11.83
C VAL A 87 2.12 5.13 13.07
N TYR A 88 2.96 4.62 13.96
CA TYR A 88 2.54 4.01 15.20
C TYR A 88 3.09 4.75 16.40
N ASP A 89 2.29 4.85 17.44
CA ASP A 89 2.73 5.28 18.77
C ASP A 89 3.59 4.18 19.42
N GLN A 90 4.18 4.48 20.56
CA GLN A 90 4.85 3.49 21.38
C GLN A 90 3.84 2.45 21.91
N VAL A 91 4.34 1.27 22.27
CA VAL A 91 3.50 0.25 22.90
C VAL A 91 2.93 0.78 24.21
N ASP A 92 1.63 0.73 24.33
CA ASP A 92 0.96 0.85 25.63
C ASP A 92 1.13 -0.49 26.37
N PHE A 93 2.03 -0.52 27.32
CA PHE A 93 2.35 -1.75 28.05
C PHE A 93 1.20 -2.23 28.95
N ASP A 94 0.29 -1.34 29.34
CA ASP A 94 -0.87 -1.69 30.15
C ASP A 94 -1.89 -2.51 29.37
N TYR A 95 -2.04 -2.21 28.07
CA TYR A 95 -2.99 -2.88 27.17
C TYR A 95 -2.31 -3.86 26.23
N GLY A 96 -0.98 -3.85 26.14
CA GLY A 96 -0.24 -4.66 25.18
C GLY A 96 -0.54 -4.30 23.72
N GLN A 97 -0.97 -3.05 23.47
CA GLN A 97 -1.40 -2.57 22.15
C GLN A 97 -0.51 -1.44 21.67
N ARG A 98 -0.46 -1.29 20.35
CA ARG A 98 0.18 -0.18 19.66
C ARG A 98 -0.89 0.58 18.87
N ASN A 99 -1.03 1.88 19.11
CA ASN A 99 -2.01 2.69 18.37
C ASN A 99 -1.42 3.11 17.02
N GLN A 100 -2.19 2.91 15.95
CA GLN A 100 -1.88 3.47 14.63
C GLN A 100 -2.40 4.90 14.58
N LEU A 101 -1.48 5.86 14.40
CA LEU A 101 -1.80 7.29 14.35
C LEU A 101 -2.14 7.75 12.94
N VAL A 102 -1.43 7.24 11.95
CA VAL A 102 -1.57 7.63 10.54
C VAL A 102 -1.45 6.40 9.65
N CYS A 103 -2.24 6.37 8.59
CA CYS A 103 -2.07 5.51 7.44
C CYS A 103 -1.98 6.38 6.19
N VAL A 104 -0.90 6.22 5.42
CA VAL A 104 -0.69 6.95 4.16
C VAL A 104 -0.75 5.95 3.02
N GLN A 105 -1.65 6.16 2.06
CA GLN A 105 -1.78 5.33 0.89
C GLN A 105 -1.54 6.13 -0.38
N ALA A 106 -0.58 5.70 -1.19
CA ALA A 106 -0.28 6.34 -2.47
C ALA A 106 -1.49 6.31 -3.42
N ALA A 107 -1.71 7.43 -4.09
CA ALA A 107 -2.70 7.50 -5.16
C ALA A 107 -2.02 7.16 -6.49
N VAL A 108 -1.99 5.88 -6.85
CA VAL A 108 -1.35 5.38 -8.07
C VAL A 108 -2.36 4.75 -9.02
N PRO A 109 -2.12 4.81 -10.34
CA PRO A 109 -2.98 4.15 -11.30
C PRO A 109 -2.87 2.62 -11.16
N ARG A 110 -3.93 1.92 -11.47
CA ARG A 110 -3.91 0.46 -11.61
C ARG A 110 -3.45 0.12 -13.03
N ILE A 111 -2.22 -0.34 -13.17
CA ILE A 111 -1.65 -0.76 -14.46
C ILE A 111 -2.01 -2.23 -14.69
N PRO A 112 -2.67 -2.56 -15.80
CA PRO A 112 -3.08 -3.93 -16.09
C PRO A 112 -1.96 -4.72 -16.76
N PHE A 113 -0.90 -5.06 -16.00
CA PHE A 113 0.13 -6.00 -16.47
C PHE A 113 -0.46 -7.39 -16.75
N ASP A 114 0.26 -8.21 -17.50
CA ASP A 114 -0.10 -9.58 -17.86
C ASP A 114 -1.43 -9.71 -18.62
N SER A 115 -1.88 -8.59 -19.21
CA SER A 115 -3.12 -8.48 -19.97
C SER A 115 -2.86 -8.07 -21.40
N TRP A 116 -3.67 -8.56 -22.32
CA TRP A 116 -3.61 -8.20 -23.73
C TRP A 116 -4.47 -6.98 -24.01
N HIS A 117 -3.89 -5.96 -24.67
CA HIS A 117 -4.51 -4.71 -25.05
C HIS A 117 -4.45 -4.53 -26.55
N ASP A 118 -5.43 -3.86 -27.11
CA ASP A 118 -5.30 -3.37 -28.48
C ASP A 118 -4.23 -2.27 -28.55
N GLN A 119 -3.89 -1.85 -29.78
CA GLN A 119 -2.82 -0.90 -30.04
C GLN A 119 -3.09 0.46 -29.38
N GLU A 120 -4.34 0.94 -29.43
CA GLU A 120 -4.72 2.25 -28.89
C GLU A 120 -4.67 2.24 -27.36
N GLU A 121 -5.30 1.26 -26.72
CA GLU A 121 -5.29 1.08 -25.27
C GLU A 121 -3.86 0.95 -24.72
N PHE A 122 -3.02 0.17 -25.41
CA PHE A 122 -1.62 -0.02 -25.05
C PHE A 122 -0.81 1.27 -25.14
N ASN A 123 -0.97 2.04 -26.22
CA ASN A 123 -0.29 3.32 -26.41
C ASN A 123 -0.74 4.36 -25.36
N ILE A 124 -2.03 4.41 -25.04
CA ILE A 124 -2.57 5.27 -23.98
C ILE A 124 -1.99 4.87 -22.63
N MET A 125 -1.97 3.58 -22.31
CA MET A 125 -1.40 3.05 -21.07
C MET A 125 0.08 3.46 -20.93
N LEU A 126 0.90 3.26 -21.96
CA LEU A 126 2.32 3.63 -21.94
C LEU A 126 2.52 5.14 -21.73
N GLN A 127 1.72 5.96 -22.36
CA GLN A 127 1.86 7.42 -22.28
C GLN A 127 1.37 7.98 -20.95
N SER A 128 0.33 7.39 -20.37
CA SER A 128 -0.33 7.92 -19.17
C SER A 128 0.18 7.34 -17.86
N MET A 129 0.72 6.11 -17.86
CA MET A 129 1.04 5.36 -16.64
C MET A 129 2.53 5.08 -16.46
N PHE A 130 3.39 5.54 -17.36
CA PHE A 130 4.84 5.32 -17.31
C PHE A 130 5.60 6.64 -17.45
N ILE A 131 6.77 6.70 -16.79
CA ILE A 131 7.70 7.82 -16.97
C ILE A 131 8.20 7.86 -18.40
N ASP A 132 8.38 9.08 -18.93
CA ASP A 132 8.96 9.31 -20.24
C ASP A 132 10.47 9.07 -20.18
N ASP A 133 10.88 7.94 -20.79
CA ASP A 133 12.28 7.55 -20.93
C ASP A 133 12.54 6.93 -22.33
N ALA A 134 13.81 6.59 -22.58
CA ALA A 134 14.22 6.08 -23.86
C ALA A 134 13.54 4.76 -24.23
N ASP A 135 13.46 3.82 -23.30
CA ASP A 135 12.87 2.50 -23.55
C ASP A 135 11.35 2.60 -23.78
N ARG A 136 10.65 3.47 -23.03
CA ARG A 136 9.23 3.75 -23.27
C ARG A 136 9.01 4.29 -24.69
N SER A 137 9.84 5.23 -25.12
CA SER A 137 9.75 5.84 -26.45
C SER A 137 9.98 4.81 -27.55
N ILE A 138 10.93 3.88 -27.37
CA ILE A 138 11.18 2.77 -28.31
C ILE A 138 9.96 1.84 -28.40
N VAL A 139 9.38 1.44 -27.26
CA VAL A 139 8.20 0.56 -27.25
C VAL A 139 7.00 1.26 -27.85
N LEU A 140 6.79 2.54 -27.55
CA LEU A 140 5.68 3.33 -28.07
C LEU A 140 5.80 3.53 -29.59
N ASP A 141 7.00 3.84 -30.09
CA ASP A 141 7.26 3.96 -31.53
C ASP A 141 6.97 2.65 -32.25
N PHE A 142 7.51 1.55 -31.73
CA PHE A 142 7.25 0.22 -32.26
C PHE A 142 5.75 -0.11 -32.26
N ALA A 143 5.06 0.08 -31.13
CA ALA A 143 3.64 -0.21 -31.00
C ALA A 143 2.79 0.65 -31.96
N SER A 144 3.13 1.94 -32.11
CA SER A 144 2.39 2.88 -32.96
C SER A 144 2.51 2.56 -34.46
N HIS A 145 3.65 1.99 -34.90
CA HIS A 145 3.89 1.63 -36.28
C HIS A 145 3.57 0.18 -36.62
N LEU A 146 3.12 -0.61 -35.61
CA LEU A 146 2.76 -2.00 -35.81
C LEU A 146 1.56 -2.10 -36.77
N LYS A 147 1.75 -2.76 -37.90
CA LYS A 147 0.68 -3.06 -38.85
C LYS A 147 0.65 -4.56 -39.07
N ILE A 148 -0.42 -5.21 -38.65
CA ILE A 148 -0.66 -6.62 -38.96
C ILE A 148 -1.64 -6.67 -40.13
N GLU A 149 -1.15 -7.04 -41.29
CA GLU A 149 -2.02 -7.40 -42.41
C GLU A 149 -2.63 -8.79 -42.17
N LYS A 150 -3.84 -9.02 -42.68
CA LYS A 150 -4.44 -10.37 -42.62
C LYS A 150 -3.50 -11.34 -43.33
N GLY A 151 -2.84 -12.21 -42.54
CA GLY A 151 -1.86 -13.17 -43.05
C GLY A 151 -0.40 -12.88 -42.67
N ALA A 152 -0.09 -11.81 -41.94
CA ALA A 152 1.24 -11.58 -41.41
C ALA A 152 1.54 -12.58 -40.27
N GLU A 153 2.63 -13.33 -40.40
CA GLU A 153 3.09 -14.26 -39.37
C GLU A 153 3.97 -13.49 -38.36
N VAL A 154 3.60 -13.58 -37.08
CA VAL A 154 4.52 -13.24 -35.99
C VAL A 154 5.42 -14.45 -35.79
N GLN A 155 6.69 -14.35 -36.16
CA GLN A 155 7.65 -15.41 -35.90
C GLN A 155 8.13 -15.29 -34.43
N ASP A 156 7.91 -16.32 -33.66
CA ASP A 156 8.24 -16.37 -32.23
C ASP A 156 9.12 -17.61 -31.95
N ASN A 157 10.29 -17.39 -31.36
CA ASN A 157 11.19 -18.46 -30.93
C ASN A 157 11.18 -18.65 -29.39
N GLY A 158 10.17 -18.12 -28.69
CA GLY A 158 10.05 -18.16 -27.23
C GLY A 158 10.84 -17.07 -26.49
N VAL A 159 11.85 -16.46 -27.12
CA VAL A 159 12.70 -15.42 -26.53
C VAL A 159 12.49 -14.07 -27.23
N SER A 160 12.42 -14.07 -28.53
CA SER A 160 12.23 -12.85 -29.34
C SER A 160 11.16 -13.07 -30.40
N GLN A 161 10.47 -12.00 -30.73
CA GLN A 161 9.46 -11.96 -31.78
C GLN A 161 9.92 -11.05 -32.92
N VAL A 162 9.57 -11.41 -34.12
CA VAL A 162 9.71 -10.58 -35.30
C VAL A 162 8.33 -10.28 -35.85
N ALA A 163 7.99 -9.01 -35.96
CA ALA A 163 6.70 -8.55 -36.45
C ALA A 163 6.90 -7.62 -37.67
N THR A 164 5.88 -7.50 -38.48
CA THR A 164 5.87 -6.56 -39.58
C THR A 164 5.55 -5.16 -39.09
N VAL A 165 6.47 -4.23 -39.24
CA VAL A 165 6.33 -2.81 -38.88
C VAL A 165 6.30 -1.96 -40.13
N ARG A 166 5.43 -0.96 -40.15
CA ARG A 166 5.36 0.01 -41.25
C ARG A 166 6.47 1.06 -41.10
N ASP A 167 7.42 1.05 -42.01
CA ASP A 167 8.45 2.08 -42.12
C ASP A 167 8.14 2.99 -43.28
N GLY A 168 7.71 4.23 -42.99
CA GLY A 168 7.35 5.21 -44.02
C GLY A 168 6.08 4.91 -44.85
N VAL A 169 5.88 5.63 -45.94
CA VAL A 169 4.65 5.58 -46.76
C VAL A 169 4.58 4.31 -47.65
N ALA A 170 5.67 3.59 -47.82
CA ALA A 170 5.77 2.55 -48.86
C ALA A 170 6.55 1.26 -48.49
N SER A 171 7.15 1.13 -47.32
CA SER A 171 7.91 -0.09 -46.99
C SER A 171 7.42 -0.75 -45.71
N LEU A 172 7.24 -2.07 -45.79
CA LEU A 172 7.02 -2.94 -44.62
C LEU A 172 8.38 -3.52 -44.24
N ALA A 173 8.90 -3.14 -43.06
CA ALA A 173 10.12 -3.72 -42.54
C ALA A 173 9.78 -4.75 -41.45
N GLN A 174 10.50 -5.86 -41.42
CA GLN A 174 10.47 -6.78 -40.29
C GLN A 174 11.37 -6.24 -39.19
N ALA A 175 10.78 -5.90 -38.02
CA ALA A 175 11.51 -5.42 -36.88
C ALA A 175 11.43 -6.43 -35.73
N LYS A 176 12.56 -6.62 -35.07
CA LYS A 176 12.60 -7.39 -33.84
C LYS A 176 11.94 -6.57 -32.74
N THR A 177 11.02 -7.21 -31.99
CA THR A 177 10.41 -6.56 -30.82
C THR A 177 11.48 -6.18 -29.79
N PRO A 178 11.41 -4.96 -29.20
CA PRO A 178 12.25 -4.61 -28.08
C PRO A 178 11.94 -5.56 -26.93
N ASN A 179 12.92 -6.40 -26.51
CA ASN A 179 12.68 -7.40 -25.47
C ASN A 179 14.00 -7.97 -24.92
N PRO A 180 14.25 -7.94 -23.59
CA PRO A 180 13.44 -7.25 -22.58
C PRO A 180 13.53 -5.72 -22.71
N VAL A 181 12.56 -5.00 -22.10
CA VAL A 181 12.56 -3.54 -22.00
C VAL A 181 12.59 -3.12 -20.53
N THR A 182 13.25 -2.01 -20.23
CA THR A 182 13.30 -1.43 -18.89
C THR A 182 12.37 -0.23 -18.83
N LEU A 183 11.29 -0.32 -18.06
CA LEU A 183 10.28 0.72 -17.95
C LEU A 183 10.10 1.17 -16.50
N ARG A 184 9.58 2.38 -16.32
CA ARG A 184 9.32 2.99 -15.01
C ARG A 184 7.83 3.34 -14.86
N PRO A 185 6.99 2.37 -14.45
CA PRO A 185 5.57 2.63 -14.20
C PRO A 185 5.36 3.45 -12.94
N TYR A 186 4.30 4.29 -12.91
CA TYR A 186 3.84 4.98 -11.71
C TYR A 186 3.16 4.00 -10.76
N ARG A 187 3.87 3.47 -9.77
CA ARG A 187 3.36 2.43 -8.87
C ARG A 187 3.78 2.58 -7.39
N THR A 188 4.40 3.71 -7.07
CA THR A 188 4.67 4.15 -5.69
C THR A 188 4.37 5.64 -5.56
N PHE A 189 4.62 6.22 -4.41
CA PHE A 189 4.41 7.65 -4.16
C PHE A 189 5.10 8.53 -5.20
N ASN A 190 4.40 9.57 -5.68
CA ASN A 190 4.93 10.46 -6.72
C ASN A 190 6.07 11.36 -6.23
N GLU A 191 6.25 11.50 -4.91
CA GLU A 191 7.33 12.29 -4.30
C GLU A 191 8.68 11.58 -4.33
N VAL A 192 8.71 10.29 -4.69
CA VAL A 192 9.94 9.51 -4.76
C VAL A 192 10.19 9.00 -6.17
N GLU A 193 11.43 8.63 -6.46
CA GLU A 193 11.79 8.05 -7.74
C GLU A 193 11.03 6.74 -7.97
N GLN A 194 10.40 6.63 -9.16
CA GLN A 194 9.73 5.40 -9.58
C GLN A 194 10.77 4.36 -9.97
N PRO A 195 10.76 3.16 -9.38
CA PRO A 195 11.72 2.12 -9.70
C PRO A 195 11.64 1.65 -11.16
N ALA A 196 12.79 1.42 -11.75
CA ALA A 196 12.89 0.78 -13.04
C ALA A 196 12.66 -0.73 -12.91
N SER A 197 11.94 -1.33 -13.85
CA SER A 197 11.72 -2.77 -13.92
C SER A 197 11.89 -3.30 -15.34
N GLN A 198 12.32 -4.55 -15.41
CA GLN A 198 12.35 -5.27 -16.67
C GLN A 198 10.98 -5.86 -16.98
N PHE A 199 10.59 -5.73 -18.24
CA PHE A 199 9.37 -6.30 -18.79
C PHE A 199 9.65 -7.11 -20.02
N ILE A 200 8.87 -8.18 -20.20
CA ILE A 200 8.78 -8.92 -21.45
C ILE A 200 7.64 -8.30 -22.26
N PHE A 201 7.96 -7.70 -23.37
CA PHE A 201 6.98 -7.18 -24.31
C PHE A 201 6.58 -8.27 -25.31
N ARG A 202 5.28 -8.46 -25.54
CA ARG A 202 4.74 -9.49 -26.41
C ARG A 202 3.63 -8.97 -27.31
N ILE A 203 3.51 -9.61 -28.47
CA ILE A 203 2.45 -9.41 -29.46
C ILE A 203 1.79 -10.76 -29.73
N ASN A 204 0.47 -10.81 -29.71
CA ASN A 204 -0.26 -12.03 -30.09
C ASN A 204 -0.67 -12.02 -31.57
N LYS A 205 -1.26 -13.13 -32.03
CA LYS A 205 -1.71 -13.28 -33.44
C LYS A 205 -2.84 -12.34 -33.84
N MET A 206 -3.50 -11.70 -32.90
CA MET A 206 -4.55 -10.69 -33.14
C MET A 206 -4.03 -9.26 -33.08
N ALA A 207 -2.72 -9.06 -33.07
CA ALA A 207 -2.07 -7.76 -32.91
C ALA A 207 -2.24 -7.11 -31.52
N ASN A 208 -2.72 -7.82 -30.54
CA ASN A 208 -2.77 -7.28 -29.19
C ASN A 208 -1.39 -7.33 -28.54
N LEU A 209 -1.13 -6.32 -27.70
CA LEU A 209 0.14 -6.05 -27.06
C LEU A 209 0.04 -6.31 -25.57
N ALA A 210 1.11 -6.78 -24.95
CA ALA A 210 1.16 -7.03 -23.52
C ALA A 210 2.56 -6.77 -22.95
N LEU A 211 2.59 -6.38 -21.66
CA LEU A 211 3.79 -6.29 -20.84
C LEU A 211 3.66 -7.29 -19.69
N PHE A 212 4.68 -8.13 -19.53
CA PHE A 212 4.80 -9.09 -18.44
C PHE A 212 5.95 -8.67 -17.53
N GLU A 213 5.72 -8.59 -16.22
CA GLU A 213 6.78 -8.27 -15.28
C GLU A 213 7.86 -9.37 -15.25
N ALA A 214 9.13 -8.96 -15.29
CA ALA A 214 10.27 -9.88 -15.42
C ALA A 214 11.40 -9.59 -14.43
N ASP A 215 11.14 -8.84 -13.36
CA ASP A 215 12.14 -8.48 -12.34
C ASP A 215 11.96 -9.24 -11.01
N GLY A 216 10.97 -10.16 -10.93
CA GLY A 216 10.68 -10.94 -9.73
C GLY A 216 10.22 -10.10 -8.54
N GLY A 217 9.67 -8.90 -8.76
CA GLY A 217 9.21 -7.99 -7.72
C GLY A 217 10.32 -7.19 -7.04
N LYS A 218 11.54 -7.20 -7.58
CA LYS A 218 12.69 -6.45 -7.04
C LYS A 218 12.41 -4.96 -6.88
N TRP A 219 11.61 -4.39 -7.77
CA TRP A 219 11.20 -3.00 -7.72
C TRP A 219 10.53 -2.60 -6.40
N GLN A 220 9.87 -3.54 -5.71
CA GLN A 220 9.18 -3.26 -4.45
C GLN A 220 10.18 -2.86 -3.36
N LEU A 221 11.30 -3.58 -3.25
CA LEU A 221 12.35 -3.25 -2.29
C LEU A 221 13.01 -1.91 -2.61
N GLU A 222 13.18 -1.61 -3.90
CA GLU A 222 13.73 -0.33 -4.32
C GLU A 222 12.78 0.82 -3.99
N ALA A 223 11.47 0.66 -4.23
CA ALA A 223 10.45 1.64 -3.85
C ALA A 223 10.43 1.90 -2.34
N ILE A 224 10.44 0.83 -1.52
CA ILE A 224 10.51 0.93 -0.06
C ILE A 224 11.75 1.72 0.36
N GLY A 225 12.92 1.40 -0.22
CA GLY A 225 14.15 2.14 0.03
C GLY A 225 14.10 3.61 -0.39
N ASN A 226 13.44 3.93 -1.51
CA ASN A 226 13.24 5.32 -1.97
C ASN A 226 12.35 6.12 -1.00
N ILE A 227 11.27 5.51 -0.51
CA ILE A 227 10.38 6.11 0.50
C ILE A 227 11.15 6.36 1.79
N ALA A 228 11.89 5.37 2.29
CA ALA A 228 12.68 5.49 3.51
C ALA A 228 13.73 6.62 3.42
N ARG A 229 14.43 6.71 2.29
CA ARG A 229 15.42 7.81 2.05
C ARG A 229 14.75 9.17 2.02
N TYR A 230 13.59 9.30 1.37
CA TYR A 230 12.82 10.54 1.35
C TYR A 230 12.43 10.96 2.77
N LEU A 231 11.82 10.05 3.55
CA LEU A 231 11.41 10.34 4.92
C LEU A 231 12.59 10.66 5.84
N ALA A 232 13.70 9.92 5.72
CA ALA A 232 14.91 10.18 6.51
C ALA A 232 15.50 11.56 6.22
N LYS A 233 15.48 12.00 4.96
CA LYS A 233 15.92 13.34 4.56
C LYS A 233 15.02 14.43 5.12
N GLU A 234 13.71 14.26 4.98
CA GLU A 234 12.74 15.28 5.40
C GLU A 234 12.60 15.39 6.93
N LEU A 235 12.89 14.31 7.66
CA LEU A 235 12.71 14.21 9.12
C LEU A 235 14.05 14.18 9.89
N VAL A 236 15.15 14.56 9.26
CA VAL A 236 16.52 14.46 9.80
C VAL A 236 16.69 15.09 11.19
N ASP A 237 15.98 16.20 11.45
CA ASP A 237 16.12 16.95 12.70
C ASP A 237 15.27 16.38 13.86
N ASN A 238 14.49 15.33 13.63
CA ASN A 238 13.60 14.75 14.63
C ASN A 238 14.09 13.39 15.12
N ASN A 239 14.87 13.38 16.20
CA ASN A 239 15.40 12.18 16.84
C ASN A 239 14.36 11.31 17.59
N LYS A 240 13.10 11.74 17.61
CA LYS A 240 12.00 10.99 18.21
C LYS A 240 11.30 10.05 17.21
N ILE A 241 11.63 10.18 15.94
CA ILE A 241 11.07 9.38 14.86
C ILE A 241 12.03 8.25 14.51
N THR A 242 11.53 7.02 14.53
CA THR A 242 12.26 5.86 14.03
C THR A 242 11.60 5.39 12.74
N ILE A 243 12.36 5.33 11.65
CA ILE A 243 11.88 4.85 10.35
C ILE A 243 12.31 3.38 10.18
N LEU A 244 11.33 2.53 9.86
CA LEU A 244 11.51 1.11 9.53
C LEU A 244 11.05 0.88 8.09
N ALA A 245 11.90 0.16 7.30
CA ALA A 245 11.65 -0.13 5.90
C ALA A 245 12.23 -1.50 5.49
#